data_46fdb6dfa86fb556b4b6dd63a19fdcd1
#
_entry.id   46fdb6dfa86fb556b4b6dd63a19fdcd1
#
_cell.length_a   1.000
_cell.length_b   1.000
_cell.length_c   1.000
_cell.angle_alpha   90.00
_cell.angle_beta   90.00
_cell.angle_gamma   90.00
#
_symmetry.space_group_name_H-M   'P 1'
#
loop_
_entity.id
_entity.type
_entity.pdbx_description
1 polymer ?
#
loop_
_entity_poly.entity_id
_entity_poly.type
_entity_poly.pdbx_seq_one_letter_code
_entity_poly.pdbx_strand_id
1 'polypeptide(L)'
;MRHNSIPNSVIAPSAKPAIPLTEITREASAAFEKGLDWTITNQRENGNWGSFESGRAREIYLDTQASHRAFQSATTAIVTWALIEPARTDARCRSALERGLKELSSRKPPGRASGKTFYSVWAHNYLIYLSAAVQADPSLSAFHLEWKRIGETEIALVRREQGADGGWGYYDFNFTGENPSGNESTSFNTAAMILALRSANAQGAVIPPGTIEDGTRAILRMQLPSGAFAYGTYAELNPRADYNKVSGSSGRLQSCNVALNAVGAGKVTAETLMRGVQHLRDTHQYIEIGRGRVMPHESFYRNSGYYYYFDHYYAACALAAVPPSAERAELVRWLTEVMVHDQNPDGSWFDYPLYGYGKAYATGLGLLTLEILRPLIDTAAAANTTDVK
;
A
#
# COMPACT_ATOMS: atom_id res chain seq x y z
N MET A 1 0.12 -49.28 -17.03
CA MET A 1 0.09 -48.21 -16.03
C MET A 1 -1.08 -47.31 -16.39
N ARG A 2 -2.13 -47.28 -15.57
CA ARG A 2 -3.35 -46.52 -15.85
C ARG A 2 -3.17 -45.07 -15.34
N HIS A 3 -3.25 -44.08 -16.24
CA HIS A 3 -3.32 -42.68 -15.86
C HIS A 3 -4.68 -42.41 -15.21
N ASN A 4 -4.68 -42.19 -13.90
CA ASN A 4 -5.82 -41.63 -13.21
C ASN A 4 -5.83 -40.10 -13.47
N SER A 5 -6.72 -39.69 -14.35
CA SER A 5 -7.09 -38.28 -14.52
C SER A 5 -7.86 -37.80 -13.26
N ILE A 6 -7.28 -36.87 -12.53
CA ILE A 6 -7.96 -36.16 -11.44
C ILE A 6 -9.04 -35.28 -12.09
N PRO A 7 -10.30 -35.37 -11.67
CA PRO A 7 -11.32 -34.51 -12.25
C PRO A 7 -11.08 -33.05 -11.80
N ASN A 8 -10.95 -32.14 -12.77
CA ASN A 8 -11.02 -30.71 -12.59
C ASN A 8 -12.47 -30.31 -12.24
N SER A 9 -12.92 -30.58 -11.04
CA SER A 9 -14.08 -29.90 -10.49
C SER A 9 -13.59 -28.63 -9.79
N VAL A 10 -13.42 -27.55 -10.55
CA VAL A 10 -13.43 -26.21 -10.00
C VAL A 10 -14.83 -26.02 -9.41
N ILE A 11 -14.94 -26.13 -8.09
CA ILE A 11 -16.15 -25.70 -7.37
C ILE A 11 -16.25 -24.19 -7.61
N ALA A 12 -17.13 -23.80 -8.51
CA ALA A 12 -17.50 -22.40 -8.65
C ALA A 12 -17.98 -21.92 -7.27
N PRO A 13 -17.43 -20.81 -6.74
CA PRO A 13 -17.93 -20.26 -5.49
C PRO A 13 -19.44 -20.03 -5.65
N SER A 14 -20.25 -20.60 -4.75
CA SER A 14 -21.68 -20.35 -4.73
C SER A 14 -21.87 -18.84 -4.62
N ALA A 15 -22.47 -18.22 -5.64
CA ALA A 15 -22.75 -16.81 -5.63
C ALA A 15 -23.69 -16.53 -4.45
N LYS A 16 -23.13 -16.00 -3.35
CA LYS A 16 -23.95 -15.41 -2.29
C LYS A 16 -24.80 -14.30 -2.94
N PRO A 17 -26.07 -14.14 -2.56
CA PRO A 17 -26.87 -13.04 -3.09
C PRO A 17 -26.13 -11.73 -2.80
N ALA A 18 -26.03 -10.91 -3.82
CA ALA A 18 -25.30 -9.65 -3.75
C ALA A 18 -25.97 -8.74 -2.70
N ILE A 19 -25.21 -8.27 -1.71
CA ILE A 19 -25.66 -7.33 -0.67
C ILE A 19 -26.22 -6.06 -1.36
N PRO A 20 -27.39 -5.51 -1.01
CA PRO A 20 -27.87 -4.25 -1.60
C PRO A 20 -26.87 -3.11 -1.41
N LEU A 21 -26.73 -2.20 -2.40
CA LEU A 21 -25.76 -1.09 -2.33
C LEU A 21 -25.94 -0.22 -1.08
N THR A 22 -27.18 0.03 -0.66
CA THR A 22 -27.48 0.79 0.57
C THR A 22 -26.99 0.08 1.84
N GLU A 23 -26.97 -1.23 1.84
CA GLU A 23 -26.47 -2.03 2.95
C GLU A 23 -24.95 -2.01 2.99
N ILE A 24 -24.28 -2.21 1.85
CA ILE A 24 -22.81 -2.18 1.81
C ILE A 24 -22.26 -0.78 2.15
N THR A 25 -22.94 0.30 1.75
CA THR A 25 -22.58 1.68 2.15
C THR A 25 -22.64 1.84 3.68
N ARG A 26 -23.70 1.33 4.31
CA ARG A 26 -23.82 1.37 5.78
C ARG A 26 -22.76 0.54 6.48
N GLU A 27 -22.49 -0.67 5.98
CA GLU A 27 -21.47 -1.56 6.53
C GLU A 27 -20.06 -0.98 6.38
N ALA A 28 -19.75 -0.39 5.23
CA ALA A 28 -18.46 0.28 4.99
C ALA A 28 -18.26 1.46 5.94
N SER A 29 -19.32 2.26 6.18
CA SER A 29 -19.26 3.37 7.14
C SER A 29 -19.06 2.85 8.57
N ALA A 30 -19.77 1.82 8.97
CA ALA A 30 -19.61 1.20 10.29
C ALA A 30 -18.23 0.58 10.48
N ALA A 31 -17.68 -0.06 9.45
CA ALA A 31 -16.33 -0.61 9.48
C ALA A 31 -15.27 0.50 9.59
N PHE A 32 -15.46 1.60 8.87
CA PHE A 32 -14.59 2.75 8.96
C PHE A 32 -14.54 3.35 10.37
N GLU A 33 -15.71 3.59 10.99
CA GLU A 33 -15.81 4.10 12.36
C GLU A 33 -15.15 3.17 13.39
N LYS A 34 -15.38 1.85 13.30
CA LYS A 34 -14.70 0.87 14.17
C LYS A 34 -13.18 0.91 13.99
N GLY A 35 -12.71 1.07 12.75
CA GLY A 35 -11.29 1.22 12.46
C GLY A 35 -10.70 2.48 13.08
N LEU A 36 -11.42 3.60 13.05
CA LEU A 36 -11.01 4.84 13.72
C LEU A 36 -10.95 4.67 15.24
N ASP A 37 -11.97 4.06 15.85
CA ASP A 37 -11.99 3.80 17.28
C ASP A 37 -10.80 2.91 17.71
N TRP A 38 -10.51 1.85 16.96
CA TRP A 38 -9.33 1.03 17.19
C TRP A 38 -8.05 1.87 17.09
N THR A 39 -7.93 2.68 16.06
CA THR A 39 -6.75 3.53 15.80
C THR A 39 -6.50 4.49 16.96
N ILE A 40 -7.54 5.20 17.42
CA ILE A 40 -7.45 6.15 18.54
C ILE A 40 -7.06 5.43 19.84
N THR A 41 -7.70 4.30 20.13
CA THR A 41 -7.48 3.53 21.36
C THR A 41 -6.09 2.89 21.43
N ASN A 42 -5.51 2.53 20.27
CA ASN A 42 -4.23 1.85 20.19
C ASN A 42 -3.05 2.80 19.89
N GLN A 43 -3.27 4.12 19.91
CA GLN A 43 -2.17 5.07 19.88
C GLN A 43 -1.38 5.02 21.18
N ARG A 44 -0.07 4.87 21.09
CA ARG A 44 0.81 4.87 22.26
C ARG A 44 0.94 6.26 22.87
N GLU A 45 1.36 6.33 24.14
CA GLU A 45 1.51 7.60 24.87
C GLU A 45 2.38 8.63 24.13
N ASN A 46 3.44 8.16 23.47
CA ASN A 46 4.32 9.02 22.68
C ASN A 46 3.77 9.43 21.30
N GLY A 47 2.56 9.01 20.94
CA GLY A 47 1.89 9.37 19.70
C GLY A 47 2.11 8.44 18.51
N ASN A 48 2.95 7.40 18.65
CA ASN A 48 3.16 6.43 17.57
C ASN A 48 2.19 5.23 17.62
N TRP A 49 2.27 4.37 16.60
CA TRP A 49 1.60 3.07 16.54
C TRP A 49 2.59 1.95 16.26
N GLY A 50 2.21 0.75 16.69
CA GLY A 50 3.03 -0.44 16.58
C GLY A 50 4.12 -0.52 17.66
N SER A 51 4.70 -1.71 17.78
CA SER A 51 5.74 -1.99 18.80
C SER A 51 6.83 -2.90 18.25
N PHE A 52 7.96 -2.96 18.98
CA PHE A 52 9.06 -3.88 18.67
C PHE A 52 8.81 -5.29 19.19
N GLU A 53 7.67 -5.55 19.79
CA GLU A 53 7.32 -6.88 20.28
C GLU A 53 7.13 -7.82 19.12
N SER A 54 7.86 -8.93 19.13
CA SER A 54 7.75 -9.95 18.11
C SER A 54 6.56 -10.86 18.41
N GLY A 55 5.65 -10.99 17.44
CA GLY A 55 4.56 -11.96 17.48
C GLY A 55 5.00 -13.41 17.29
N ARG A 56 6.29 -13.62 17.00
CA ARG A 56 6.88 -14.94 16.78
C ARG A 56 8.34 -14.99 17.25
N ALA A 57 8.76 -16.17 17.69
CA ALA A 57 10.16 -16.38 18.08
C ALA A 57 11.07 -16.36 16.84
N ARG A 58 12.30 -15.88 17.02
CA ARG A 58 13.39 -15.90 16.02
C ARG A 58 13.06 -15.16 14.71
N GLU A 59 12.47 -13.96 14.82
CA GLU A 59 12.39 -13.06 13.68
C GLU A 59 13.80 -12.62 13.23
N ILE A 60 14.09 -12.80 11.95
CA ILE A 60 15.42 -12.53 11.38
C ILE A 60 15.39 -11.44 10.28
N TYR A 61 14.21 -10.98 9.87
CA TYR A 61 14.09 -10.05 8.75
C TYR A 61 14.36 -8.60 9.15
N LEU A 62 14.09 -8.25 10.40
CA LEU A 62 14.44 -6.96 10.98
C LEU A 62 15.62 -7.14 11.92
N ASP A 63 16.79 -7.17 11.35
CA ASP A 63 18.06 -7.53 12.04
C ASP A 63 18.62 -6.43 12.94
N THR A 64 18.16 -5.19 12.81
CA THR A 64 18.71 -4.06 13.55
C THR A 64 17.63 -3.15 14.15
N GLN A 65 18.01 -2.39 15.19
CA GLN A 65 17.15 -1.37 15.78
C GLN A 65 16.78 -0.27 14.77
N ALA A 66 17.62 0.02 13.79
CA ALA A 66 17.33 1.00 12.74
C ALA A 66 16.20 0.52 11.84
N SER A 67 16.17 -0.77 11.46
CA SER A 67 15.04 -1.38 10.74
C SER A 67 13.73 -1.22 11.51
N HIS A 68 13.72 -1.53 12.80
CA HIS A 68 12.54 -1.34 13.65
C HIS A 68 12.05 0.11 13.68
N ARG A 69 12.97 1.07 13.81
CA ARG A 69 12.62 2.50 13.76
C ARG A 69 12.03 2.89 12.41
N ALA A 70 12.58 2.36 11.31
CA ALA A 70 12.06 2.62 9.97
C ALA A 70 10.62 2.10 9.83
N PHE A 71 10.33 0.86 10.20
CA PHE A 71 8.98 0.31 10.14
C PHE A 71 8.00 1.00 11.09
N GLN A 72 8.44 1.37 12.30
CA GLN A 72 7.58 2.12 13.21
C GLN A 72 7.24 3.51 12.65
N SER A 73 8.21 4.20 12.03
CA SER A 73 7.97 5.49 11.39
C SER A 73 7.03 5.36 10.20
N ALA A 74 7.25 4.35 9.33
CA ALA A 74 6.37 4.06 8.20
C ALA A 74 4.93 3.78 8.64
N THR A 75 4.75 2.89 9.61
CA THR A 75 3.44 2.53 10.17
C THR A 75 2.75 3.75 10.80
N THR A 76 3.48 4.52 11.62
CA THR A 76 2.95 5.74 12.22
C THR A 76 2.54 6.75 11.17
N ALA A 77 3.33 6.91 10.09
CA ALA A 77 3.00 7.84 9.00
C ALA A 77 1.72 7.42 8.25
N ILE A 78 1.55 6.12 7.94
CA ILE A 78 0.32 5.62 7.31
C ILE A 78 -0.90 5.89 8.17
N VAL A 79 -0.83 5.55 9.45
CA VAL A 79 -1.97 5.73 10.37
C VAL A 79 -2.27 7.22 10.58
N THR A 80 -1.24 8.05 10.74
CA THR A 80 -1.40 9.50 10.86
C THR A 80 -2.05 10.08 9.60
N TRP A 81 -1.67 9.61 8.41
CA TRP A 81 -2.28 10.01 7.15
C TRP A 81 -3.77 9.63 7.10
N ALA A 82 -4.12 8.41 7.48
CA ALA A 82 -5.52 7.95 7.51
C ALA A 82 -6.41 8.74 8.50
N LEU A 83 -5.84 9.50 9.41
CA LEU A 83 -6.58 10.34 10.34
C LEU A 83 -6.85 11.76 9.81
N ILE A 84 -6.28 12.19 8.69
CA ILE A 84 -6.40 13.58 8.21
C ILE A 84 -7.85 13.94 7.87
N GLU A 85 -8.52 13.13 7.05
CA GLU A 85 -9.91 13.39 6.66
C GLU A 85 -10.86 13.33 7.86
N PRO A 86 -10.86 12.25 8.69
CA PRO A 86 -11.73 12.20 9.87
C PRO A 86 -11.49 13.30 10.89
N ALA A 87 -10.27 13.79 11.01
CA ALA A 87 -9.91 14.87 11.94
C ALA A 87 -10.59 16.23 11.64
N ARG A 88 -11.21 16.36 10.47
CA ARG A 88 -11.97 17.57 10.12
C ARG A 88 -13.28 17.68 10.91
N THR A 89 -13.83 16.54 11.33
CA THR A 89 -15.14 16.47 12.00
C THR A 89 -15.09 15.78 13.37
N ASP A 90 -14.10 14.92 13.64
CA ASP A 90 -13.94 14.24 14.92
C ASP A 90 -12.72 14.78 15.70
N ALA A 91 -12.98 15.42 16.85
CA ALA A 91 -11.95 15.96 17.72
C ALA A 91 -11.02 14.89 18.31
N ARG A 92 -11.46 13.63 18.46
CA ARG A 92 -10.63 12.52 18.92
C ARG A 92 -9.60 12.16 17.85
N CYS A 93 -10.04 12.07 16.59
CA CYS A 93 -9.16 11.87 15.43
C CYS A 93 -8.18 13.05 15.31
N ARG A 94 -8.63 14.29 15.49
CA ARG A 94 -7.78 15.47 15.47
C ARG A 94 -6.68 15.42 16.53
N SER A 95 -7.01 15.06 17.76
CA SER A 95 -6.03 14.91 18.83
C SER A 95 -5.02 13.81 18.54
N ALA A 96 -5.47 12.66 18.03
CA ALA A 96 -4.59 11.55 17.66
C ALA A 96 -3.66 11.91 16.47
N LEU A 97 -4.19 12.56 15.44
CA LEU A 97 -3.45 13.10 14.31
C LEU A 97 -2.32 14.03 14.77
N GLU A 98 -2.63 15.03 15.59
CA GLU A 98 -1.64 16.00 16.06
C GLU A 98 -0.52 15.36 16.89
N ARG A 99 -0.85 14.34 17.73
CA ARG A 99 0.18 13.59 18.46
C ARG A 99 1.07 12.79 17.49
N GLY A 100 0.49 12.15 16.46
CA GLY A 100 1.24 11.44 15.44
C GLY A 100 2.18 12.37 14.65
N LEU A 101 1.68 13.52 14.21
CA LEU A 101 2.47 14.54 13.50
C LEU A 101 3.65 15.03 14.36
N LYS A 102 3.42 15.35 15.63
CA LYS A 102 4.46 15.81 16.56
C LYS A 102 5.50 14.72 16.85
N GLU A 103 5.06 13.47 17.03
CA GLU A 103 5.97 12.36 17.25
C GLU A 103 6.92 12.15 16.07
N LEU A 104 6.37 12.13 14.84
CA LEU A 104 7.17 11.96 13.64
C LEU A 104 8.11 13.13 13.37
N SER A 105 7.66 14.37 13.58
CA SER A 105 8.49 15.57 13.38
C SER A 105 9.62 15.70 14.40
N SER A 106 9.47 15.12 15.58
CA SER A 106 10.51 15.11 16.62
C SER A 106 11.65 14.13 16.33
N ARG A 107 11.47 13.22 15.38
CA ARG A 107 12.45 12.17 15.06
C ARG A 107 13.45 12.63 14.01
N LYS A 108 14.66 12.08 14.12
CA LYS A 108 15.58 12.13 12.97
C LYS A 108 15.07 11.18 11.87
N PRO A 109 15.24 11.53 10.59
CA PRO A 109 14.94 10.63 9.50
C PRO A 109 15.61 9.25 9.73
N PRO A 110 14.91 8.14 9.47
CA PRO A 110 15.50 6.83 9.58
C PRO A 110 16.67 6.68 8.60
N GLY A 111 17.76 6.14 9.07
CA GLY A 111 18.92 5.85 8.23
C GLY A 111 19.00 4.39 7.80
N ARG A 112 19.97 4.10 6.95
CA ARG A 112 20.33 2.75 6.55
C ARG A 112 20.61 1.88 7.76
N ALA A 113 20.03 0.68 7.80
CA ALA A 113 20.12 -0.22 8.94
C ALA A 113 21.44 -0.95 9.01
N SER A 114 21.98 -1.36 7.86
CA SER A 114 23.24 -2.10 7.73
C SER A 114 23.83 -1.93 6.32
N GLY A 115 24.99 -2.53 6.06
CA GLY A 115 25.54 -2.62 4.70
C GLY A 115 24.65 -3.41 3.74
N LYS A 116 23.75 -4.23 4.25
CA LYS A 116 22.87 -5.12 3.47
C LYS A 116 21.44 -4.59 3.32
N THR A 117 20.91 -3.88 4.32
CA THR A 117 19.49 -3.51 4.39
C THR A 117 19.29 -2.03 4.63
N PHE A 118 18.29 -1.45 3.97
CA PHE A 118 17.88 -0.05 4.14
C PHE A 118 16.35 0.09 4.08
N TYR A 119 15.67 -0.57 5.01
CA TYR A 119 14.21 -0.45 5.17
C TYR A 119 13.73 0.98 5.45
N SER A 120 14.65 1.93 5.69
CA SER A 120 14.39 3.37 5.74
C SER A 120 13.58 3.87 4.54
N VAL A 121 13.76 3.27 3.37
CA VAL A 121 13.01 3.61 2.15
C VAL A 121 11.49 3.59 2.35
N TRP A 122 10.96 2.67 3.17
CA TRP A 122 9.53 2.63 3.49
C TRP A 122 9.09 3.80 4.37
N ALA A 123 9.91 4.18 5.34
CA ALA A 123 9.64 5.36 6.15
C ALA A 123 9.67 6.64 5.31
N HIS A 124 10.70 6.81 4.49
CA HIS A 124 10.80 7.95 3.57
C HIS A 124 9.58 8.04 2.66
N ASN A 125 9.16 6.90 2.07
CA ASN A 125 7.98 6.85 1.20
C ASN A 125 6.72 7.39 1.88
N TYR A 126 6.38 6.88 3.07
CA TYR A 126 5.16 7.29 3.76
C TYR A 126 5.25 8.65 4.44
N LEU A 127 6.46 9.11 4.82
CA LEU A 127 6.66 10.48 5.28
C LEU A 127 6.47 11.51 4.16
N ILE A 128 6.89 11.18 2.93
CA ILE A 128 6.61 12.02 1.74
C ILE A 128 5.10 12.09 1.48
N TYR A 129 4.38 10.96 1.51
CA TYR A 129 2.93 10.94 1.36
C TYR A 129 2.24 11.79 2.44
N LEU A 130 2.61 11.58 3.72
CA LEU A 130 2.03 12.33 4.83
C LEU A 130 2.33 13.83 4.71
N SER A 131 3.55 14.20 4.34
CA SER A 131 3.91 15.59 4.09
C SER A 131 3.03 16.20 3.01
N ALA A 132 2.83 15.52 1.88
CA ALA A 132 1.95 15.97 0.81
C ALA A 132 0.50 16.12 1.29
N ALA A 133 -0.01 15.17 2.06
CA ALA A 133 -1.37 15.20 2.60
C ALA A 133 -1.57 16.35 3.61
N VAL A 134 -0.57 16.60 4.47
CA VAL A 134 -0.58 17.74 5.39
C VAL A 134 -0.60 19.06 4.60
N GLN A 135 0.22 19.20 3.54
CA GLN A 135 0.22 20.41 2.70
C GLN A 135 -1.11 20.63 1.98
N ALA A 136 -1.80 19.56 1.60
CA ALA A 136 -3.08 19.62 0.90
C ALA A 136 -4.25 20.04 1.80
N ASP A 137 -4.14 19.92 3.13
CA ASP A 137 -5.23 20.21 4.06
C ASP A 137 -5.07 21.58 4.74
N PRO A 138 -5.93 22.59 4.40
CA PRO A 138 -5.88 23.92 5.01
C PRO A 138 -6.10 23.91 6.54
N SER A 139 -6.81 22.92 7.07
CA SER A 139 -7.04 22.79 8.52
C SER A 139 -5.77 22.47 9.30
N LEU A 140 -4.72 22.01 8.59
CA LEU A 140 -3.40 21.67 9.14
C LEU A 140 -2.36 22.77 8.92
N SER A 141 -2.78 24.00 8.58
CA SER A 141 -1.87 25.14 8.27
C SER A 141 -0.80 25.40 9.34
N ALA A 142 -1.10 25.12 10.61
CA ALA A 142 -0.13 25.23 11.70
C ALA A 142 1.07 24.28 11.56
N PHE A 143 0.94 23.20 10.82
CA PHE A 143 1.97 22.19 10.57
C PHE A 143 2.66 22.36 9.21
N HIS A 144 2.13 23.18 8.29
CA HIS A 144 2.61 23.28 6.91
C HIS A 144 4.11 23.55 6.82
N LEU A 145 4.64 24.54 7.55
CA LEU A 145 6.05 24.91 7.44
C LEU A 145 6.99 23.78 7.88
N GLU A 146 6.68 23.13 8.99
CA GLU A 146 7.48 22.02 9.53
C GLU A 146 7.43 20.81 8.59
N TRP A 147 6.22 20.40 8.18
CA TRP A 147 6.03 19.24 7.32
C TRP A 147 6.52 19.46 5.89
N LYS A 148 6.53 20.70 5.39
CA LYS A 148 7.22 21.02 4.14
C LYS A 148 8.71 20.71 4.23
N ARG A 149 9.38 21.14 5.31
CA ARG A 149 10.81 20.86 5.52
C ARG A 149 11.11 19.36 5.66
N ILE A 150 10.23 18.63 6.34
CA ILE A 150 10.34 17.16 6.45
C ILE A 150 10.24 16.55 5.05
N GLY A 151 9.21 16.88 4.28
CA GLY A 151 9.03 16.36 2.92
C GLY A 151 10.23 16.65 2.02
N GLU A 152 10.78 17.87 2.03
CA GLU A 152 11.98 18.25 1.28
C GLU A 152 13.21 17.42 1.71
N THR A 153 13.37 17.16 3.00
CA THR A 153 14.44 16.33 3.54
C THR A 153 14.31 14.88 3.08
N GLU A 154 13.10 14.32 3.16
CA GLU A 154 12.80 12.96 2.76
C GLU A 154 12.99 12.77 1.23
N ILE A 155 12.58 13.74 0.42
CA ILE A 155 12.82 13.76 -1.04
C ILE A 155 14.32 13.72 -1.35
N ALA A 156 15.13 14.51 -0.64
CA ALA A 156 16.58 14.50 -0.83
C ALA A 156 17.20 13.15 -0.45
N LEU A 157 16.70 12.51 0.61
CA LEU A 157 17.16 11.18 1.05
C LEU A 157 16.80 10.11 0.03
N VAL A 158 15.57 10.04 -0.47
CA VAL A 158 15.18 9.03 -1.45
C VAL A 158 15.88 9.22 -2.79
N ARG A 159 16.20 10.45 -3.20
CA ARG A 159 17.05 10.68 -4.38
C ARG A 159 18.45 10.11 -4.20
N ARG A 160 18.99 10.20 -3.01
CA ARG A 160 20.30 9.66 -2.66
C ARG A 160 20.30 8.14 -2.55
N GLU A 161 19.17 7.55 -2.14
CA GLU A 161 18.98 6.10 -2.02
C GLU A 161 18.49 5.43 -3.31
N GLN A 162 18.25 6.20 -4.38
CA GLN A 162 17.85 5.66 -5.67
C GLN A 162 18.96 4.76 -6.25
N GLY A 163 18.60 3.54 -6.61
CA GLY A 163 19.55 2.57 -7.15
C GLY A 163 20.14 2.97 -8.49
N ALA A 164 21.28 2.38 -8.84
CA ALA A 164 21.91 2.57 -10.15
C ALA A 164 20.99 2.10 -11.31
N ASP A 165 20.06 1.17 -11.02
CA ASP A 165 19.02 0.73 -11.95
C ASP A 165 17.84 1.70 -12.06
N GLY A 166 17.85 2.79 -11.31
CA GLY A 166 16.89 3.88 -11.37
C GLY A 166 15.70 3.74 -10.43
N GLY A 167 15.50 2.61 -9.77
CA GLY A 167 14.38 2.39 -8.85
C GLY A 167 14.80 2.43 -7.38
N TRP A 168 13.93 1.92 -6.51
CA TRP A 168 14.17 1.78 -5.07
C TRP A 168 13.92 0.35 -4.62
N GLY A 169 14.82 -0.15 -3.78
CA GLY A 169 14.72 -1.41 -3.08
C GLY A 169 15.00 -1.21 -1.60
N TYR A 170 15.22 -2.27 -0.89
CA TYR A 170 15.56 -2.27 0.54
C TYR A 170 16.67 -3.28 0.88
N TYR A 171 17.27 -3.88 -0.14
CA TYR A 171 18.47 -4.71 -0.04
C TYR A 171 19.61 -4.11 -0.84
N ASP A 172 20.83 -4.38 -0.39
CA ASP A 172 22.06 -4.17 -1.10
C ASP A 172 22.85 -5.48 -1.06
N PHE A 173 22.73 -6.27 -2.13
CA PHE A 173 23.38 -7.58 -2.20
C PHE A 173 24.90 -7.48 -2.43
N ASN A 174 25.38 -6.31 -2.85
CA ASN A 174 26.79 -6.06 -3.03
C ASN A 174 27.48 -5.54 -1.76
N PHE A 175 26.72 -5.25 -0.71
CA PHE A 175 27.21 -4.74 0.58
C PHE A 175 28.06 -3.46 0.46
N THR A 176 27.77 -2.62 -0.51
CA THR A 176 28.55 -1.41 -0.78
C THR A 176 28.49 -0.42 0.39
N GLY A 177 27.37 -0.40 1.11
CA GLY A 177 27.11 0.59 2.16
C GLY A 177 26.95 2.01 1.64
N GLU A 178 27.08 2.21 0.32
CA GLU A 178 27.06 3.49 -0.37
C GLU A 178 25.71 3.74 -1.05
N ASN A 179 25.46 4.98 -1.42
CA ASN A 179 24.35 5.40 -2.23
C ASN A 179 24.87 6.06 -3.53
N PRO A 180 24.25 5.76 -4.70
CA PRO A 180 23.16 4.82 -4.87
C PRO A 180 23.59 3.37 -4.64
N SER A 181 22.67 2.57 -4.10
CA SER A 181 22.84 1.10 -4.05
C SER A 181 22.86 0.51 -5.47
N GLY A 182 23.20 -0.77 -5.60
CA GLY A 182 23.29 -1.45 -6.89
C GLY A 182 21.96 -1.62 -7.63
N ASN A 183 21.78 -2.78 -8.25
CA ASN A 183 20.63 -3.09 -9.10
C ASN A 183 19.61 -3.97 -8.33
N GLU A 184 19.16 -3.55 -7.16
CA GLU A 184 18.27 -4.30 -6.29
C GLU A 184 16.90 -3.66 -6.11
N SER A 185 16.47 -2.83 -7.06
CA SER A 185 15.16 -2.19 -7.01
C SER A 185 14.02 -3.21 -7.08
N THR A 186 12.96 -2.96 -6.32
CA THR A 186 11.73 -3.76 -6.38
C THR A 186 10.62 -2.97 -7.05
N SER A 187 9.75 -3.65 -7.81
CA SER A 187 8.71 -3.00 -8.60
C SER A 187 7.72 -2.22 -7.74
N PHE A 188 7.20 -2.85 -6.70
CA PHE A 188 6.18 -2.28 -5.83
C PHE A 188 6.69 -1.13 -4.95
N ASN A 189 7.95 -1.20 -4.47
CA ASN A 189 8.54 -0.11 -3.71
C ASN A 189 8.84 1.08 -4.62
N THR A 190 9.38 0.82 -5.82
CA THR A 190 9.59 1.86 -6.83
C THR A 190 8.27 2.53 -7.23
N ALA A 191 7.20 1.76 -7.40
CA ALA A 191 5.87 2.28 -7.72
C ALA A 191 5.32 3.18 -6.61
N ALA A 192 5.36 2.71 -5.36
CA ALA A 192 4.93 3.50 -4.22
C ALA A 192 5.71 4.80 -4.07
N MET A 193 7.04 4.76 -4.29
CA MET A 193 7.89 5.95 -4.23
C MET A 193 7.56 6.96 -5.33
N ILE A 194 7.34 6.52 -6.58
CA ILE A 194 6.91 7.42 -7.66
C ILE A 194 5.61 8.14 -7.29
N LEU A 195 4.65 7.41 -6.74
CA LEU A 195 3.37 7.98 -6.34
C LEU A 195 3.51 8.98 -5.19
N ALA A 196 4.36 8.69 -4.20
CA ALA A 196 4.67 9.63 -3.11
C ALA A 196 5.31 10.92 -3.63
N LEU A 197 6.31 10.80 -4.51
CA LEU A 197 6.97 11.95 -5.14
C LEU A 197 6.00 12.78 -6.01
N ARG A 198 5.10 12.10 -6.74
CA ARG A 198 4.04 12.76 -7.51
C ARG A 198 3.08 13.54 -6.61
N SER A 199 2.67 12.94 -5.49
CA SER A 199 1.81 13.60 -4.50
C SER A 199 2.49 14.85 -3.92
N ALA A 200 3.77 14.76 -3.56
CA ALA A 200 4.54 15.91 -3.08
C ALA A 200 4.70 17.00 -4.15
N ASN A 201 4.99 16.60 -5.39
CA ASN A 201 5.11 17.55 -6.52
C ASN A 201 3.80 18.31 -6.77
N ALA A 202 2.65 17.63 -6.65
CA ALA A 202 1.32 18.26 -6.77
C ALA A 202 1.07 19.33 -5.68
N GLN A 203 1.78 19.27 -4.55
CA GLN A 203 1.77 20.25 -3.47
C GLN A 203 2.94 21.26 -3.56
N GLY A 204 3.60 21.33 -4.71
CA GLY A 204 4.65 22.30 -4.97
C GLY A 204 6.06 21.90 -4.48
N ALA A 205 6.26 20.66 -4.03
CA ALA A 205 7.60 20.18 -3.72
C ALA A 205 8.45 20.02 -5.00
N VAL A 206 9.72 20.40 -4.92
CA VAL A 206 10.65 20.26 -6.03
C VAL A 206 11.24 18.86 -6.03
N ILE A 207 10.94 18.08 -7.07
CA ILE A 207 11.53 16.77 -7.26
C ILE A 207 12.80 16.92 -8.12
N PRO A 208 13.96 16.39 -7.69
CA PRO A 208 15.17 16.48 -8.47
C PRO A 208 15.00 15.87 -9.88
N PRO A 209 15.54 16.52 -10.93
CA PRO A 209 15.39 16.05 -12.31
C PRO A 209 15.84 14.59 -12.48
N GLY A 210 15.13 13.85 -13.31
CA GLY A 210 15.42 12.44 -13.62
C GLY A 210 14.91 11.44 -12.56
N THR A 211 14.53 11.88 -11.36
CA THR A 211 14.18 10.97 -10.25
C THR A 211 12.96 10.09 -10.59
N ILE A 212 11.88 10.69 -11.05
CA ILE A 212 10.64 9.96 -11.41
C ILE A 212 10.85 9.21 -12.72
N GLU A 213 11.52 9.80 -13.69
CA GLU A 213 11.78 9.21 -15.00
C GLU A 213 12.65 7.93 -14.88
N ASP A 214 13.68 7.96 -14.04
CA ASP A 214 14.55 6.81 -13.79
C ASP A 214 13.75 5.67 -13.13
N GLY A 215 12.96 5.98 -12.09
CA GLY A 215 12.08 5.03 -11.45
C GLY A 215 11.04 4.44 -12.40
N THR A 216 10.48 5.27 -13.27
CA THR A 216 9.52 4.83 -14.31
C THR A 216 10.17 3.84 -15.26
N ARG A 217 11.40 4.12 -15.72
CA ARG A 217 12.15 3.17 -16.56
C ARG A 217 12.45 1.86 -15.84
N ALA A 218 12.74 1.91 -14.54
CA ALA A 218 12.95 0.71 -13.74
C ALA A 218 11.69 -0.16 -13.69
N ILE A 219 10.49 0.42 -13.44
CA ILE A 219 9.24 -0.34 -13.46
C ILE A 219 8.97 -0.93 -14.84
N LEU A 220 9.16 -0.17 -15.92
CA LEU A 220 8.93 -0.65 -17.28
C LEU A 220 9.81 -1.85 -17.64
N ARG A 221 11.06 -1.87 -17.18
CA ARG A 221 11.95 -3.04 -17.36
C ARG A 221 11.45 -4.26 -16.59
N MET A 222 10.84 -4.07 -15.43
CA MET A 222 10.29 -5.17 -14.63
C MET A 222 8.94 -5.68 -15.13
N GLN A 223 8.33 -5.05 -16.14
CA GLN A 223 7.06 -5.51 -16.73
C GLN A 223 7.28 -6.80 -17.53
N LEU A 224 6.51 -7.83 -17.20
CA LEU A 224 6.57 -9.13 -17.85
C LEU A 224 5.60 -9.20 -19.04
N PRO A 225 5.81 -10.11 -20.00
CA PRO A 225 4.89 -10.31 -21.14
C PRO A 225 3.45 -10.64 -20.73
N SER A 226 3.26 -11.21 -19.54
CA SER A 226 1.93 -11.48 -18.96
C SER A 226 1.18 -10.23 -18.50
N GLY A 227 1.82 -9.06 -18.48
CA GLY A 227 1.30 -7.83 -17.89
C GLY A 227 1.61 -7.70 -16.39
N ALA A 228 2.08 -8.76 -15.74
CA ALA A 228 2.56 -8.71 -14.36
C ALA A 228 3.92 -7.99 -14.26
N PHE A 229 4.38 -7.75 -13.05
CA PHE A 229 5.69 -7.14 -12.78
C PHE A 229 6.59 -8.11 -12.01
N ALA A 230 7.84 -8.22 -12.39
CA ALA A 230 8.84 -8.95 -11.63
C ALA A 230 8.97 -8.36 -10.22
N TYR A 231 9.37 -9.19 -9.27
CA TYR A 231 9.57 -8.74 -7.89
C TYR A 231 10.58 -7.60 -7.80
N GLY A 232 11.70 -7.73 -8.48
CA GLY A 232 12.75 -6.72 -8.55
C GLY A 232 13.60 -6.90 -9.79
N THR A 233 14.49 -5.94 -10.06
CA THR A 233 15.40 -5.96 -11.22
C THR A 233 16.31 -7.19 -11.24
N TYR A 234 16.78 -7.63 -10.08
CA TYR A 234 17.53 -8.89 -9.94
C TYR A 234 16.71 -10.15 -10.28
N ALA A 235 15.39 -10.04 -10.30
CA ALA A 235 14.46 -11.12 -10.60
C ALA A 235 14.02 -11.15 -12.08
N GLU A 236 14.36 -10.14 -12.88
CA GLU A 236 14.03 -10.08 -14.32
C GLU A 236 14.61 -11.26 -15.09
N LEU A 237 15.79 -11.69 -14.72
CA LEU A 237 16.49 -12.82 -15.32
C LEU A 237 15.81 -14.16 -15.08
N ASN A 238 14.80 -14.21 -14.18
CA ASN A 238 14.03 -15.40 -13.89
C ASN A 238 12.52 -15.15 -13.95
N PRO A 239 11.96 -14.85 -15.13
CA PRO A 239 10.53 -14.55 -15.28
C PRO A 239 9.61 -15.74 -14.95
N ARG A 240 10.17 -16.96 -14.88
CA ARG A 240 9.45 -18.20 -14.53
C ARG A 240 9.46 -18.52 -13.04
N ALA A 241 10.19 -17.74 -12.23
CA ALA A 241 10.18 -17.93 -10.79
C ALA A 241 8.75 -17.82 -10.22
N ASP A 242 8.44 -18.61 -9.21
CA ASP A 242 7.09 -18.69 -8.64
C ASP A 242 6.57 -17.33 -8.17
N TYR A 243 7.43 -16.49 -7.59
CA TYR A 243 7.06 -15.14 -7.17
C TYR A 243 6.80 -14.17 -8.34
N ASN A 244 7.19 -14.50 -9.58
CA ASN A 244 6.89 -13.74 -10.79
C ASN A 244 5.70 -14.29 -11.59
N LYS A 245 5.16 -15.45 -11.20
CA LYS A 245 3.90 -15.97 -11.75
C LYS A 245 2.71 -15.17 -11.21
N VAL A 246 1.57 -15.28 -11.86
CA VAL A 246 0.32 -14.64 -11.45
C VAL A 246 0.06 -14.84 -9.95
N SER A 247 0.11 -16.07 -9.48
CA SER A 247 -0.10 -16.43 -8.09
C SER A 247 0.85 -15.76 -7.09
N GLY A 248 2.08 -15.45 -7.52
CA GLY A 248 3.10 -14.83 -6.67
C GLY A 248 3.27 -13.32 -6.88
N SER A 249 2.60 -12.73 -7.87
CA SER A 249 2.76 -11.32 -8.26
C SER A 249 1.51 -10.46 -8.08
N SER A 250 0.38 -11.05 -7.72
CA SER A 250 -0.90 -10.34 -7.59
C SER A 250 -0.82 -9.13 -6.66
N GLY A 251 -0.06 -9.21 -5.57
CA GLY A 251 0.09 -8.11 -4.61
C GLY A 251 0.95 -6.92 -5.07
N ARG A 252 1.41 -6.89 -6.31
CA ARG A 252 2.28 -5.82 -6.85
C ARG A 252 1.72 -5.13 -8.09
N LEU A 253 0.73 -5.75 -8.71
CA LEU A 253 0.23 -5.33 -10.02
C LEU A 253 -0.41 -3.94 -9.96
N GLN A 254 -1.24 -3.71 -8.94
CA GLN A 254 -2.01 -2.47 -8.85
C GLN A 254 -1.12 -1.26 -8.61
N SER A 255 -0.18 -1.35 -7.68
CA SER A 255 0.75 -0.24 -7.39
C SER A 255 1.55 0.17 -8.63
N CYS A 256 2.05 -0.81 -9.40
CA CYS A 256 2.82 -0.54 -10.62
C CYS A 256 1.95 0.07 -11.73
N ASN A 257 0.74 -0.45 -11.95
CA ASN A 257 -0.19 0.10 -12.93
C ASN A 257 -0.61 1.53 -12.57
N VAL A 258 -0.95 1.79 -11.30
CA VAL A 258 -1.32 3.14 -10.84
C VAL A 258 -0.16 4.11 -11.00
N ALA A 259 1.08 3.70 -10.65
CA ALA A 259 2.25 4.54 -10.82
C ALA A 259 2.51 4.89 -12.29
N LEU A 260 2.47 3.90 -13.18
CA LEU A 260 2.67 4.12 -14.62
C LEU A 260 1.55 4.99 -15.22
N ASN A 261 0.30 4.79 -14.83
CA ASN A 261 -0.81 5.64 -15.24
C ASN A 261 -0.62 7.09 -14.78
N ALA A 262 -0.23 7.29 -13.52
CA ALA A 262 -0.02 8.62 -12.94
C ALA A 262 1.08 9.44 -13.62
N VAL A 263 2.07 8.76 -14.25
CA VAL A 263 3.13 9.42 -15.02
C VAL A 263 2.91 9.37 -16.53
N GLY A 264 1.79 8.80 -17.00
CA GLY A 264 1.47 8.67 -18.43
C GLY A 264 2.40 7.72 -19.19
N ALA A 265 2.94 6.70 -18.53
CA ALA A 265 3.93 5.78 -19.10
C ALA A 265 3.35 4.37 -19.33
N GLY A 266 4.07 3.55 -20.13
CA GLY A 266 3.79 2.12 -20.29
C GLY A 266 2.48 1.76 -20.99
N LYS A 267 1.82 2.71 -21.68
CA LYS A 267 0.50 2.52 -22.29
C LYS A 267 -0.58 2.06 -21.29
N VAL A 268 -0.43 2.41 -20.02
CA VAL A 268 -1.41 2.07 -18.99
C VAL A 268 -2.61 3.02 -19.12
N THR A 269 -3.74 2.45 -19.53
CA THR A 269 -5.01 3.15 -19.72
C THR A 269 -5.99 2.82 -18.60
N ALA A 270 -7.14 3.50 -18.57
CA ALA A 270 -8.25 3.15 -17.69
C ALA A 270 -8.65 1.66 -17.81
N GLU A 271 -8.65 1.12 -19.04
CA GLU A 271 -8.90 -0.31 -19.28
C GLU A 271 -7.83 -1.21 -18.64
N THR A 272 -6.55 -0.81 -18.68
CA THR A 272 -5.47 -1.55 -18.02
C THR A 272 -5.66 -1.57 -16.50
N LEU A 273 -6.03 -0.43 -15.90
CA LEU A 273 -6.34 -0.33 -14.48
C LEU A 273 -7.52 -1.24 -14.10
N MET A 274 -8.61 -1.18 -14.86
CA MET A 274 -9.79 -2.03 -14.66
C MET A 274 -9.46 -3.51 -14.74
N ARG A 275 -8.76 -3.93 -15.78
CA ARG A 275 -8.30 -5.34 -15.93
C ARG A 275 -7.40 -5.78 -14.78
N GLY A 276 -6.57 -4.89 -14.26
CA GLY A 276 -5.75 -5.18 -13.08
C GLY A 276 -6.60 -5.51 -11.86
N VAL A 277 -7.60 -4.69 -11.55
CA VAL A 277 -8.50 -4.94 -10.42
C VAL A 277 -9.39 -6.17 -10.66
N GLN A 278 -9.87 -6.36 -11.89
CA GLN A 278 -10.58 -7.57 -12.28
C GLN A 278 -9.72 -8.83 -12.05
N HIS A 279 -8.44 -8.76 -12.44
CA HIS A 279 -7.50 -9.85 -12.21
C HIS A 279 -7.29 -10.13 -10.71
N LEU A 280 -7.20 -9.08 -9.87
CA LEU A 280 -7.14 -9.26 -8.42
C LEU A 280 -8.38 -9.99 -7.91
N ARG A 281 -9.58 -9.61 -8.35
CA ARG A 281 -10.83 -10.29 -7.99
C ARG A 281 -10.81 -11.76 -8.37
N ASP A 282 -10.46 -12.06 -9.61
CA ASP A 282 -10.51 -13.42 -10.16
C ASP A 282 -9.45 -14.34 -9.55
N THR A 283 -8.37 -13.78 -9.03
CA THR A 283 -7.24 -14.50 -8.43
C THR A 283 -7.06 -14.23 -6.94
N HIS A 284 -8.04 -13.64 -6.28
CA HIS A 284 -7.97 -13.16 -4.90
C HIS A 284 -7.51 -14.24 -3.90
N GLN A 285 -7.92 -15.49 -4.13
CA GLN A 285 -7.50 -16.64 -3.34
C GLN A 285 -5.97 -16.78 -3.20
N TYR A 286 -5.20 -16.30 -4.18
CA TYR A 286 -3.74 -16.41 -4.17
C TYR A 286 -3.07 -15.38 -3.25
N ILE A 287 -3.68 -14.24 -3.02
CA ILE A 287 -3.21 -13.26 -2.04
C ILE A 287 -3.80 -13.53 -0.66
N GLU A 288 -5.07 -13.98 -0.60
CA GLU A 288 -5.77 -14.34 0.62
C GLU A 288 -5.04 -15.44 1.41
N ILE A 289 -4.55 -16.48 0.73
CA ILE A 289 -3.85 -17.58 1.39
C ILE A 289 -2.55 -17.15 2.08
N GLY A 290 -1.98 -16.00 1.68
CA GLY A 290 -0.80 -15.40 2.32
C GLY A 290 -1.11 -14.62 3.59
N ARG A 291 -2.38 -14.20 3.76
CA ARG A 291 -2.81 -13.36 4.87
C ARG A 291 -2.62 -14.07 6.21
N GLY A 292 -2.01 -13.40 7.17
CA GLY A 292 -1.71 -13.95 8.49
C GLY A 292 -0.58 -14.99 8.53
N ARG A 293 0.03 -15.35 7.41
CA ARG A 293 1.15 -16.28 7.36
C ARG A 293 2.44 -15.64 7.87
N VAL A 294 3.21 -16.43 8.62
CA VAL A 294 4.43 -15.96 9.29
C VAL A 294 5.65 -15.93 8.38
N MET A 295 5.64 -16.70 7.30
CA MET A 295 6.77 -16.76 6.37
C MET A 295 6.51 -15.84 5.18
N PRO A 296 7.44 -14.97 4.83
CA PRO A 296 7.37 -14.23 3.57
C PRO A 296 7.38 -15.20 2.38
N HIS A 297 6.62 -14.85 1.34
CA HIS A 297 6.54 -15.64 0.10
C HIS A 297 6.18 -17.10 0.35
N GLU A 298 5.10 -17.29 1.10
CA GLU A 298 4.63 -18.60 1.51
C GLU A 298 4.51 -19.61 0.37
N SER A 299 4.90 -20.79 0.71
CA SER A 299 5.29 -21.94 -0.08
C SER A 299 4.65 -22.13 -1.45
N PHE A 300 3.35 -22.20 -1.55
CA PHE A 300 2.70 -22.64 -2.79
C PHE A 300 2.47 -21.50 -3.78
N TYR A 301 2.04 -20.34 -3.27
CA TYR A 301 1.65 -19.19 -4.09
C TYR A 301 2.66 -18.06 -4.05
N ARG A 302 3.67 -18.13 -3.20
CA ARG A 302 4.76 -17.14 -3.06
C ARG A 302 4.31 -15.71 -2.78
N ASN A 303 3.06 -15.52 -2.35
CA ASN A 303 2.62 -14.25 -1.83
C ASN A 303 2.98 -14.09 -0.35
N SER A 304 3.21 -12.86 0.05
CA SER A 304 3.41 -12.49 1.45
C SER A 304 2.19 -11.79 1.99
N GLY A 305 1.85 -12.03 3.26
CA GLY A 305 0.72 -11.41 3.91
C GLY A 305 0.73 -9.89 3.82
N TYR A 306 1.89 -9.26 3.95
CA TYR A 306 2.05 -7.80 3.92
C TYR A 306 1.66 -7.13 2.58
N TYR A 307 1.43 -7.90 1.51
CA TYR A 307 0.87 -7.37 0.27
C TYR A 307 -0.65 -7.22 0.31
N TYR A 308 -1.34 -7.86 1.26
CA TYR A 308 -2.79 -7.94 1.22
C TYR A 308 -3.44 -6.56 1.19
N TYR A 309 -3.34 -5.79 2.27
CA TYR A 309 -3.92 -4.44 2.30
C TYR A 309 -3.15 -3.43 1.45
N PHE A 310 -1.88 -3.66 1.19
CA PHE A 310 -1.12 -2.86 0.23
C PHE A 310 -1.75 -2.91 -1.16
N ASP A 311 -2.04 -4.11 -1.68
CA ASP A 311 -2.64 -4.23 -3.01
C ASP A 311 -4.09 -3.75 -3.05
N HIS A 312 -4.88 -4.01 -2.00
CA HIS A 312 -6.26 -3.50 -1.90
C HIS A 312 -6.32 -1.97 -1.90
N TYR A 313 -5.39 -1.31 -1.21
CA TYR A 313 -5.26 0.15 -1.26
C TYR A 313 -4.98 0.65 -2.68
N TYR A 314 -4.03 0.06 -3.38
CA TYR A 314 -3.75 0.47 -4.75
C TYR A 314 -4.83 0.04 -5.75
N ALA A 315 -5.59 -1.01 -5.47
CA ALA A 315 -6.79 -1.35 -6.23
C ALA A 315 -7.87 -0.26 -6.09
N ALA A 316 -8.09 0.25 -4.88
CA ALA A 316 -8.98 1.40 -4.68
C ALA A 316 -8.47 2.66 -5.41
N CYS A 317 -7.17 2.94 -5.38
CA CYS A 317 -6.57 4.02 -6.16
C CYS A 317 -6.78 3.85 -7.67
N ALA A 318 -6.66 2.62 -8.19
CA ALA A 318 -6.92 2.31 -9.58
C ALA A 318 -8.38 2.59 -9.95
N LEU A 319 -9.33 2.15 -9.12
CA LEU A 319 -10.76 2.40 -9.32
C LEU A 319 -11.12 3.90 -9.26
N ALA A 320 -10.45 4.66 -8.39
CA ALA A 320 -10.64 6.10 -8.32
C ALA A 320 -10.14 6.84 -9.58
N ALA A 321 -9.11 6.30 -10.24
CA ALA A 321 -8.53 6.88 -11.45
C ALA A 321 -9.30 6.56 -12.75
N VAL A 322 -10.30 5.67 -12.68
CA VAL A 322 -11.08 5.22 -13.85
C VAL A 322 -12.41 5.96 -13.91
N PRO A 323 -12.89 6.35 -15.12
CA PRO A 323 -14.22 6.94 -15.28
C PRO A 323 -15.35 6.02 -14.76
N PRO A 324 -16.50 6.58 -14.33
CA PRO A 324 -17.66 5.79 -13.92
C PRO A 324 -18.14 4.83 -15.02
N SER A 325 -18.42 3.59 -14.64
CA SER A 325 -19.03 2.56 -15.49
C SER A 325 -19.68 1.49 -14.61
N ALA A 326 -20.56 0.67 -15.18
CA ALA A 326 -21.19 -0.44 -14.47
C ALA A 326 -20.15 -1.45 -13.96
N GLU A 327 -19.16 -1.76 -14.78
CA GLU A 327 -18.05 -2.66 -14.40
C GLU A 327 -17.23 -2.10 -13.25
N ARG A 328 -16.89 -0.79 -13.29
CA ARG A 328 -16.23 -0.12 -12.17
C ARG A 328 -17.06 -0.21 -10.89
N ALA A 329 -18.38 0.04 -10.97
CA ALA A 329 -19.26 -0.02 -9.81
C ALA A 329 -19.31 -1.42 -9.19
N GLU A 330 -19.30 -2.47 -10.02
CA GLU A 330 -19.21 -3.87 -9.55
C GLU A 330 -17.89 -4.15 -8.80
N LEU A 331 -16.76 -3.67 -9.34
CA LEU A 331 -15.45 -3.85 -8.69
C LEU A 331 -15.31 -3.04 -7.40
N VAL A 332 -15.83 -1.81 -7.37
CA VAL A 332 -15.89 -0.98 -6.15
C VAL A 332 -16.68 -1.71 -5.07
N ARG A 333 -17.83 -2.25 -5.43
CA ARG A 333 -18.65 -3.03 -4.52
C ARG A 333 -17.92 -4.27 -3.99
N TRP A 334 -17.36 -5.10 -4.88
CA TRP A 334 -16.59 -6.28 -4.50
C TRP A 334 -15.45 -5.94 -3.53
N LEU A 335 -14.65 -4.91 -3.85
CA LEU A 335 -13.53 -4.53 -3.01
C LEU A 335 -13.99 -4.02 -1.64
N THR A 336 -15.12 -3.34 -1.58
CA THR A 336 -15.72 -2.89 -0.31
C THR A 336 -16.22 -4.07 0.52
N GLU A 337 -16.90 -5.04 -0.10
CA GLU A 337 -17.34 -6.27 0.57
C GLU A 337 -16.14 -7.01 1.19
N VAL A 338 -15.01 -7.11 0.47
CA VAL A 338 -13.77 -7.69 1.01
C VAL A 338 -13.29 -6.91 2.22
N MET A 339 -13.20 -5.59 2.14
CA MET A 339 -12.70 -4.75 3.25
C MET A 339 -13.58 -4.85 4.50
N VAL A 340 -14.89 -4.91 4.33
CA VAL A 340 -15.85 -5.05 5.44
C VAL A 340 -15.77 -6.45 6.07
N HIS A 341 -15.75 -7.48 5.21
CA HIS A 341 -15.68 -8.87 5.66
C HIS A 341 -14.41 -9.18 6.45
N ASP A 342 -13.30 -8.59 6.07
CA ASP A 342 -11.98 -8.91 6.63
C ASP A 342 -11.62 -8.12 7.88
N GLN A 343 -12.50 -7.21 8.30
CA GLN A 343 -12.29 -6.47 9.54
C GLN A 343 -12.41 -7.39 10.76
N ASN A 344 -11.41 -7.35 11.64
CA ASN A 344 -11.45 -8.07 12.91
C ASN A 344 -12.57 -7.53 13.83
N PRO A 345 -13.06 -8.34 14.76
CA PRO A 345 -14.08 -7.91 15.73
C PRO A 345 -13.70 -6.67 16.56
N ASP A 346 -12.40 -6.46 16.79
CA ASP A 346 -11.85 -5.29 17.50
C ASP A 346 -11.80 -4.01 16.66
N GLY A 347 -12.22 -4.07 15.39
CA GLY A 347 -12.19 -2.95 14.45
C GLY A 347 -10.90 -2.81 13.64
N SER A 348 -9.86 -3.58 13.95
CA SER A 348 -8.59 -3.58 13.21
C SER A 348 -8.66 -4.40 11.93
N TRP A 349 -7.67 -4.19 11.07
CA TRP A 349 -7.29 -5.11 9.99
C TRP A 349 -5.91 -5.71 10.30
N PHE A 350 -5.65 -6.90 9.76
CA PHE A 350 -4.38 -7.59 10.00
C PHE A 350 -4.05 -8.51 8.82
N ASP A 351 -2.83 -8.39 8.32
CA ASP A 351 -2.36 -9.20 7.20
C ASP A 351 -1.06 -9.97 7.49
N TYR A 352 -0.11 -9.38 8.20
CA TYR A 352 1.20 -9.97 8.40
C TYR A 352 1.72 -9.79 9.84
N PRO A 353 2.18 -10.88 10.49
CA PRO A 353 2.66 -10.84 11.86
C PRO A 353 4.12 -10.33 11.97
N LEU A 354 4.39 -9.15 11.40
CA LEU A 354 5.69 -8.51 11.47
C LEU A 354 5.78 -7.66 12.73
N TYR A 355 6.22 -8.24 13.82
CA TYR A 355 6.25 -7.57 15.12
C TYR A 355 4.88 -6.93 15.47
N GLY A 356 4.86 -5.99 16.38
CA GLY A 356 3.64 -5.25 16.72
C GLY A 356 3.22 -4.18 15.71
N TYR A 357 3.75 -4.19 14.49
CA TYR A 357 3.38 -3.24 13.43
C TYR A 357 2.20 -3.68 12.60
N GLY A 358 2.02 -4.99 12.40
CA GLY A 358 1.13 -5.56 11.39
C GLY A 358 -0.31 -5.07 11.49
N LYS A 359 -0.90 -5.03 12.69
CA LYS A 359 -2.27 -4.51 12.89
C LYS A 359 -2.37 -3.02 12.56
N ALA A 360 -1.43 -2.20 13.03
CA ALA A 360 -1.48 -0.76 12.79
C ALA A 360 -1.25 -0.44 11.31
N TYR A 361 -0.30 -1.11 10.65
CA TYR A 361 -0.06 -1.02 9.22
C TYR A 361 -1.31 -1.35 8.41
N ALA A 362 -1.89 -2.53 8.64
CA ALA A 362 -3.06 -3.00 7.91
C ALA A 362 -4.30 -2.13 8.19
N THR A 363 -4.48 -1.66 9.44
CA THR A 363 -5.60 -0.78 9.79
C THR A 363 -5.47 0.58 9.12
N GLY A 364 -4.28 1.17 9.08
CA GLY A 364 -4.05 2.43 8.38
C GLY A 364 -4.36 2.32 6.88
N LEU A 365 -3.88 1.27 6.21
CA LEU A 365 -4.21 1.02 4.79
C LEU A 365 -5.68 0.69 4.59
N GLY A 366 -6.30 -0.05 5.51
CA GLY A 366 -7.74 -0.36 5.46
C GLY A 366 -8.61 0.91 5.53
N LEU A 367 -8.28 1.82 6.43
CA LEU A 367 -8.95 3.12 6.54
C LEU A 367 -8.78 3.95 5.26
N LEU A 368 -7.55 4.08 4.73
CA LEU A 368 -7.29 4.79 3.47
C LEU A 368 -8.03 4.15 2.29
N THR A 369 -8.15 2.82 2.27
CA THR A 369 -8.90 2.10 1.24
C THR A 369 -10.39 2.44 1.32
N LEU A 370 -11.00 2.39 2.50
CA LEU A 370 -12.41 2.73 2.69
C LEU A 370 -12.69 4.22 2.49
N GLU A 371 -11.73 5.11 2.80
CA GLU A 371 -11.84 6.55 2.51
C GLU A 371 -12.01 6.79 1.01
N ILE A 372 -11.28 6.03 0.17
CA ILE A 372 -11.42 6.10 -1.30
C ILE A 372 -12.73 5.46 -1.76
N LEU A 373 -13.10 4.29 -1.22
CA LEU A 373 -14.21 3.49 -1.75
C LEU A 373 -15.59 4.06 -1.38
N ARG A 374 -15.77 4.61 -0.17
CA ARG A 374 -17.08 5.12 0.29
C ARG A 374 -17.73 6.11 -0.68
N PRO A 375 -17.08 7.21 -1.13
CA PRO A 375 -17.70 8.13 -2.09
C PRO A 375 -17.94 7.49 -3.47
N LEU A 376 -17.15 6.47 -3.86
CA LEU A 376 -17.36 5.75 -5.12
C LEU A 376 -18.60 4.86 -5.08
N ILE A 377 -18.93 4.27 -3.93
CA ILE A 377 -20.18 3.49 -3.74
C ILE A 377 -21.39 4.41 -3.75
N ASP A 378 -21.34 5.55 -3.06
CA ASP A 378 -22.44 6.50 -3.00
C ASP A 378 -22.82 7.02 -4.39
N THR A 379 -21.83 7.30 -5.23
CA THR A 379 -22.06 7.70 -6.64
C THR A 379 -22.67 6.58 -7.46
N ALA A 380 -22.29 5.33 -7.25
CA ALA A 380 -22.87 4.16 -7.92
C ALA A 380 -24.33 3.91 -7.49
N ALA A 381 -24.66 4.12 -6.21
CA ALA A 381 -26.02 4.02 -5.69
C ALA A 381 -26.95 5.10 -6.28
N ALA A 382 -26.46 6.33 -6.41
CA ALA A 382 -27.23 7.43 -6.99
C ALA A 382 -27.52 7.21 -8.49
N ALA A 383 -26.59 6.66 -9.25
CA ALA A 383 -26.79 6.35 -10.68
C ALA A 383 -27.89 5.30 -10.90
N ASN A 384 -27.94 4.25 -10.07
CA ASN A 384 -28.97 3.20 -10.16
C ASN A 384 -30.38 3.67 -9.81
N THR A 385 -30.52 4.76 -9.03
CA THR A 385 -31.84 5.32 -8.67
C THR A 385 -32.41 6.23 -9.76
N THR A 386 -31.60 6.74 -10.67
CA THR A 386 -32.02 7.58 -11.81
C THR A 386 -32.51 6.76 -13.00
N ASP A 387 -32.04 5.51 -13.18
CA ASP A 387 -32.46 4.63 -14.28
C ASP A 387 -33.80 3.88 -14.01
N VAL A 388 -34.41 4.06 -12.85
CA VAL A 388 -35.70 3.43 -12.46
C VAL A 388 -36.88 4.41 -12.54
N LYS A 389 -36.68 5.60 -13.04
CA LYS A 389 -37.74 6.58 -13.34
C LYS A 389 -37.90 6.75 -14.85
#